data_4bf1dc7e8a21b49fc1309470839e3724
#
_entry.id   4bf1dc7e8a21b49fc1309470839e3724
#
_cell.length_a   1.000
_cell.length_b   1.000
_cell.length_c   1.000
_cell.angle_alpha   90.00
_cell.angle_beta   90.00
_cell.angle_gamma   90.00
#
_symmetry.space_group_name_H-M   'P 1'
#
loop_
_entity.id
_entity.type
_entity.pdbx_description
1 polymer ?
#
loop_
_entity_poly.entity_id
_entity_poly.type
_entity_poly.pdbx_seq_one_letter_code
_entity_poly.pdbx_strand_id
1 'polypeptide(L)'
;DFGYEAVTELIKSQEDLLKDLGIKQIKPSDPEEDKTLPSYLEKNCTKPIELVLKKFDLSKEERDLELENIKFETESKIESLKDDNQLKVLLSENNKLLSSDFKKLTKKLMRSQIINDSKRVDGRDLDEVRKISASAGILPKRVHGSALFQRGLTQVLSTTTLGTPSDAQEMDDLNPSTEKTYLHHYN
;
A
#
# COMPACT_ATOMS: atom_id res chain seq x y z
N ASP A 1 -0.16 -20.96 10.39
CA ASP A 1 0.18 -21.52 11.69
C ASP A 1 1.58 -22.13 11.68
N PHE A 2 1.93 -23.06 10.76
CA PHE A 2 3.27 -23.66 10.69
C PHE A 2 4.42 -22.61 10.63
N GLY A 3 4.30 -21.60 9.79
CA GLY A 3 5.30 -20.54 9.70
C GLY A 3 5.41 -19.68 10.97
N TYR A 4 4.31 -19.47 11.68
CA TYR A 4 4.29 -18.75 12.95
C TYR A 4 5.02 -19.53 14.06
N GLU A 5 4.83 -20.84 14.13
CA GLU A 5 5.50 -21.70 15.10
C GLU A 5 7.02 -21.69 14.89
N ALA A 6 7.47 -21.88 13.65
CA ALA A 6 8.90 -21.84 13.30
C ALA A 6 9.55 -20.47 13.63
N VAL A 7 8.87 -19.36 13.32
CA VAL A 7 9.36 -18.02 13.67
C VAL A 7 9.43 -17.83 15.19
N THR A 8 8.46 -18.35 15.93
CA THR A 8 8.44 -18.26 17.40
C THR A 8 9.63 -18.99 18.04
N GLU A 9 9.98 -20.19 17.51
CA GLU A 9 11.17 -20.93 17.97
C GLU A 9 12.48 -20.17 17.70
N LEU A 10 12.59 -19.55 16.52
CA LEU A 10 13.77 -18.73 16.18
C LEU A 10 13.89 -17.49 17.09
N ILE A 11 12.76 -16.81 17.38
CA ILE A 11 12.75 -15.67 18.31
C ILE A 11 13.19 -16.11 19.69
N LYS A 12 12.66 -17.24 20.20
CA LYS A 12 13.00 -17.78 21.50
C LYS A 12 14.49 -18.09 21.58
N SER A 13 15.07 -18.71 20.56
CA SER A 13 16.51 -19.01 20.50
C SER A 13 17.37 -17.74 20.58
N GLN A 14 16.94 -16.65 19.92
CA GLN A 14 17.61 -15.34 19.99
C GLN A 14 17.49 -14.72 21.40
N GLU A 15 16.32 -14.79 22.02
CA GLU A 15 16.09 -14.30 23.38
C GLU A 15 16.95 -15.03 24.41
N ASP A 16 17.06 -16.35 24.28
CA ASP A 16 17.87 -17.18 25.18
C ASP A 16 19.36 -16.84 25.01
N LEU A 17 19.85 -16.67 23.77
CA LEU A 17 21.20 -16.20 23.51
C LEU A 17 21.50 -14.82 24.15
N LEU A 18 20.57 -13.88 24.03
CA LEU A 18 20.72 -12.55 24.65
C LEU A 18 20.80 -12.64 26.20
N LYS A 19 20.03 -13.55 26.81
CA LYS A 19 20.08 -13.80 28.25
C LYS A 19 21.43 -14.41 28.66
N ASP A 20 21.91 -15.40 27.93
CA ASP A 20 23.18 -16.08 28.20
C ASP A 20 24.38 -15.13 28.09
N LEU A 21 24.33 -14.20 27.13
CA LEU A 21 25.34 -13.17 26.95
C LEU A 21 25.21 -11.97 27.91
N GLY A 22 24.13 -11.91 28.70
CA GLY A 22 23.86 -10.80 29.61
C GLY A 22 23.61 -9.46 28.91
N ILE A 23 23.24 -9.48 27.62
CA ILE A 23 22.98 -8.27 26.83
C ILE A 23 21.59 -7.71 27.16
N LYS A 24 21.55 -6.46 27.62
CA LYS A 24 20.28 -5.76 27.83
C LYS A 24 19.72 -5.29 26.49
N GLN A 25 18.49 -5.70 26.17
CA GLN A 25 17.76 -5.17 25.03
C GLN A 25 17.57 -3.66 25.15
N ILE A 26 18.03 -2.93 24.14
CA ILE A 26 17.72 -1.51 24.01
C ILE A 26 16.26 -1.43 23.57
N LYS A 27 15.39 -0.97 24.45
CA LYS A 27 14.02 -0.63 24.06
C LYS A 27 14.07 0.73 23.38
N PRO A 28 13.74 0.81 22.08
CA PRO A 28 13.58 2.12 21.45
C PRO A 28 12.49 2.87 22.22
N SER A 29 12.78 4.11 22.59
CA SER A 29 11.71 5.00 23.05
C SER A 29 10.85 5.32 21.84
N ASP A 30 9.55 5.06 21.94
CA ASP A 30 8.63 5.54 20.92
C ASP A 30 8.77 7.07 20.86
N PRO A 31 9.05 7.65 19.68
CA PRO A 31 9.10 9.09 19.54
C PRO A 31 7.75 9.68 19.97
N GLU A 32 7.77 10.72 20.81
CA GLU A 32 6.55 11.45 21.11
C GLU A 32 5.95 11.97 19.81
N GLU A 33 4.80 11.44 19.43
CA GLU A 33 4.09 11.90 18.24
C GLU A 33 3.53 13.31 18.50
N ASP A 34 4.02 14.29 17.75
CA ASP A 34 3.41 15.62 17.73
C ASP A 34 2.00 15.52 17.13
N LYS A 35 1.00 15.81 17.96
CA LYS A 35 -0.43 15.73 17.57
C LYS A 35 -0.98 17.04 17.02
N THR A 36 -0.17 18.08 16.91
CA THR A 36 -0.60 19.43 16.50
C THR A 36 -1.16 19.40 15.08
N LEU A 37 -0.40 18.86 14.11
CA LEU A 37 -0.83 18.76 12.72
C LEU A 37 -1.98 17.75 12.54
N PRO A 38 -1.93 16.53 13.10
CA PRO A 38 -3.08 15.61 13.03
C PRO A 38 -4.38 16.22 13.56
N SER A 39 -4.36 16.93 14.69
CA SER A 39 -5.54 17.57 15.27
C SER A 39 -6.08 18.71 14.38
N TYR A 40 -5.19 19.48 13.77
CA TYR A 40 -5.58 20.53 12.81
C TYR A 40 -6.25 19.93 11.57
N LEU A 41 -5.69 18.86 11.03
CA LEU A 41 -6.24 18.15 9.87
C LEU A 41 -7.60 17.51 10.21
N GLU A 42 -7.74 16.86 11.34
CA GLU A 42 -9.02 16.29 11.78
C GLU A 42 -10.12 17.38 11.87
N LYS A 43 -9.79 18.55 12.41
CA LYS A 43 -10.76 19.64 12.54
C LYS A 43 -11.17 20.27 11.21
N ASN A 44 -10.22 20.43 10.28
CA ASN A 44 -10.46 21.20 9.05
C ASN A 44 -10.72 20.35 7.81
N CYS A 45 -10.20 19.12 7.73
CA CYS A 45 -10.24 18.30 6.53
C CYS A 45 -11.25 17.13 6.61
N THR A 46 -11.70 16.73 7.81
CA THR A 46 -12.62 15.58 7.95
C THR A 46 -13.86 15.73 7.07
N LYS A 47 -14.60 16.81 7.21
CA LYS A 47 -15.84 17.04 6.44
C LYS A 47 -15.60 17.10 4.92
N PRO A 48 -14.64 17.88 4.41
CA PRO A 48 -14.33 17.88 2.97
C PRO A 48 -13.96 16.49 2.43
N ILE A 49 -13.12 15.74 3.16
CA ILE A 49 -12.73 14.39 2.74
C ILE A 49 -13.94 13.45 2.73
N GLU A 50 -14.79 13.46 3.76
CA GLU A 50 -16.00 12.63 3.81
C GLU A 50 -16.96 12.92 2.64
N LEU A 51 -17.10 14.19 2.25
CA LEU A 51 -17.92 14.58 1.09
C LEU A 51 -17.37 13.98 -0.21
N VAL A 52 -16.07 13.97 -0.40
CA VAL A 52 -15.43 13.34 -1.57
C VAL A 52 -15.60 11.83 -1.54
N LEU A 53 -15.41 11.21 -0.39
CA LEU A 53 -15.51 9.75 -0.24
C LEU A 53 -16.95 9.23 -0.46
N LYS A 54 -17.97 10.06 -0.25
CA LYS A 54 -19.39 9.73 -0.50
C LYS A 54 -19.82 9.89 -1.95
N LYS A 55 -18.98 10.44 -2.82
CA LYS A 55 -19.22 10.52 -4.26
C LYS A 55 -18.83 9.20 -4.93
N PHE A 56 -19.72 8.22 -4.93
CA PHE A 56 -19.46 6.88 -5.45
C PHE A 56 -19.34 6.80 -6.98
N ASP A 57 -19.77 7.83 -7.69
CA ASP A 57 -19.73 7.98 -9.14
C ASP A 57 -18.37 8.43 -9.67
N LEU A 58 -17.48 8.92 -8.80
CA LEU A 58 -16.16 9.36 -9.20
C LEU A 58 -15.25 8.17 -9.54
N SER A 59 -14.51 8.31 -10.64
CA SER A 59 -13.35 7.45 -10.92
C SER A 59 -12.29 7.58 -9.82
N LYS A 60 -11.34 6.65 -9.81
CA LYS A 60 -10.22 6.74 -8.85
C LYS A 60 -9.42 8.02 -9.06
N GLU A 61 -9.12 8.35 -10.31
CA GLU A 61 -8.32 9.51 -10.70
C GLU A 61 -9.01 10.82 -10.29
N GLU A 62 -10.31 10.95 -10.53
CA GLU A 62 -11.08 12.13 -10.12
C GLU A 62 -11.14 12.27 -8.60
N ARG A 63 -11.33 11.18 -7.89
CA ARG A 63 -11.30 11.18 -6.42
C ARG A 63 -9.95 11.57 -5.87
N ASP A 64 -8.88 11.01 -6.41
CA ASP A 64 -7.50 11.33 -6.00
C ASP A 64 -7.21 12.82 -6.26
N LEU A 65 -7.68 13.37 -7.38
CA LEU A 65 -7.55 14.79 -7.70
C LEU A 65 -8.32 15.69 -6.71
N GLU A 66 -9.57 15.35 -6.37
CA GLU A 66 -10.34 16.12 -5.38
C GLU A 66 -9.67 16.10 -4.00
N LEU A 67 -9.13 14.97 -3.58
CA LEU A 67 -8.39 14.84 -2.32
C LEU A 67 -7.09 15.64 -2.34
N GLU A 68 -6.38 15.66 -3.47
CA GLU A 68 -5.17 16.45 -3.65
C GLU A 68 -5.47 17.95 -3.59
N ASN A 69 -6.59 18.40 -4.16
CA ASN A 69 -7.05 19.78 -4.07
C ASN A 69 -7.33 20.20 -2.61
N ILE A 70 -7.97 19.33 -1.82
CA ILE A 70 -8.20 19.59 -0.39
C ILE A 70 -6.87 19.73 0.36
N LYS A 71 -5.90 18.87 0.05
CA LYS A 71 -4.56 18.93 0.64
C LYS A 71 -3.88 20.24 0.29
N PHE A 72 -3.88 20.64 -0.98
CA PHE A 72 -3.28 21.87 -1.47
C PHE A 72 -3.90 23.12 -0.83
N GLU A 73 -5.24 23.18 -0.74
CA GLU A 73 -5.92 24.27 -0.04
C GLU A 73 -5.53 24.35 1.45
N THR A 74 -5.35 23.17 2.08
CA THR A 74 -4.94 23.10 3.48
C THR A 74 -3.51 23.58 3.67
N GLU A 75 -2.60 23.21 2.77
CA GLU A 75 -1.23 23.67 2.74
C GLU A 75 -1.17 25.20 2.60
N SER A 76 -1.87 25.75 1.61
CA SER A 76 -1.96 27.20 1.39
C SER A 76 -2.53 27.96 2.60
N LYS A 77 -3.49 27.39 3.30
CA LYS A 77 -4.03 27.96 4.54
C LYS A 77 -2.98 27.99 5.65
N ILE A 78 -2.20 26.92 5.81
CA ILE A 78 -1.14 26.87 6.82
C ILE A 78 -0.01 27.84 6.48
N GLU A 79 0.37 27.95 5.19
CA GLU A 79 1.38 28.91 4.72
C GLU A 79 0.99 30.36 4.97
N SER A 80 -0.31 30.67 4.94
CA SER A 80 -0.85 32.00 5.21
C SER A 80 -0.84 32.38 6.70
N LEU A 81 -0.55 31.43 7.60
CA LEU A 81 -0.42 31.69 9.03
C LEU A 81 0.81 32.55 9.34
N LYS A 82 0.83 33.15 10.52
CA LYS A 82 2.01 33.91 11.01
C LYS A 82 3.24 33.01 11.10
N ASP A 83 4.42 33.58 10.92
CA ASP A 83 5.69 32.84 10.86
C ASP A 83 6.05 32.13 12.16
N ASP A 84 5.56 32.60 13.30
CA ASP A 84 5.72 32.00 14.62
C ASP A 84 4.70 30.87 14.93
N ASN A 85 3.81 30.58 13.98
CA ASN A 85 2.83 29.52 14.16
C ASN A 85 3.48 28.14 14.14
N GLN A 86 3.22 27.33 15.16
CA GLN A 86 3.79 26.00 15.34
C GLN A 86 3.58 25.08 14.10
N LEU A 87 2.42 25.15 13.45
CA LEU A 87 2.13 24.36 12.25
C LEU A 87 3.05 24.74 11.08
N LYS A 88 3.29 26.06 10.87
CA LYS A 88 4.15 26.54 9.80
C LYS A 88 5.60 26.15 10.06
N VAL A 89 6.07 26.22 11.28
CA VAL A 89 7.40 25.77 11.68
C VAL A 89 7.55 24.26 11.43
N LEU A 90 6.62 23.44 11.88
CA LEU A 90 6.64 21.99 11.65
C LEU A 90 6.71 21.60 10.17
N LEU A 91 5.96 22.28 9.32
CA LEU A 91 5.99 22.01 7.87
C LEU A 91 7.27 22.50 7.20
N SER A 92 7.87 23.57 7.70
CA SER A 92 9.17 24.05 7.18
C SER A 92 10.31 23.08 7.52
N GLU A 93 10.25 22.41 8.67
CA GLU A 93 11.21 21.39 9.08
C GLU A 93 11.02 20.06 8.34
N ASN A 94 9.77 19.69 8.06
CA ASN A 94 9.44 18.45 7.37
C ASN A 94 8.24 18.59 6.42
N ASN A 95 8.52 18.93 5.18
CA ASN A 95 7.51 19.15 4.14
C ASN A 95 6.71 17.88 3.77
N LYS A 96 7.20 16.68 4.13
CA LYS A 96 6.50 15.41 3.89
C LYS A 96 5.46 15.08 4.96
N LEU A 97 5.48 15.78 6.08
CA LEU A 97 4.63 15.49 7.24
C LEU A 97 3.16 15.67 6.90
N LEU A 98 2.81 16.78 6.22
CA LEU A 98 1.44 17.04 5.76
C LEU A 98 0.89 15.90 4.90
N SER A 99 1.66 15.47 3.90
CA SER A 99 1.24 14.37 2.99
C SER A 99 1.06 13.06 3.74
N SER A 100 1.93 12.77 4.71
CA SER A 100 1.84 11.56 5.54
C SER A 100 0.58 11.56 6.39
N ASP A 101 0.34 12.65 7.13
CA ASP A 101 -0.77 12.72 8.07
C ASP A 101 -2.12 12.90 7.38
N PHE A 102 -2.15 13.62 6.25
CA PHE A 102 -3.33 13.69 5.40
C PHE A 102 -3.72 12.30 4.85
N LYS A 103 -2.75 11.49 4.41
CA LYS A 103 -2.99 10.10 4.00
C LYS A 103 -3.50 9.23 5.15
N LYS A 104 -2.94 9.39 6.36
CA LYS A 104 -3.41 8.66 7.55
C LYS A 104 -4.88 9.00 7.85
N LEU A 105 -5.22 10.30 7.83
CA LEU A 105 -6.59 10.77 8.07
C LEU A 105 -7.55 10.25 7.00
N THR A 106 -7.21 10.40 5.73
CA THR A 106 -8.04 9.90 4.60
C THR A 106 -8.28 8.40 4.72
N LYS A 107 -7.23 7.62 5.03
CA LYS A 107 -7.35 6.17 5.24
C LYS A 107 -8.25 5.83 6.44
N LYS A 108 -8.16 6.59 7.53
CA LYS A 108 -9.01 6.43 8.72
C LYS A 108 -10.47 6.67 8.38
N LEU A 109 -10.78 7.77 7.68
CA LEU A 109 -12.14 8.12 7.27
C LEU A 109 -12.73 7.14 6.26
N MET A 110 -11.94 6.73 5.26
CA MET A 110 -12.32 5.71 4.28
C MET A 110 -12.69 4.38 4.97
N ARG A 111 -11.88 3.93 5.91
CA ARG A 111 -12.17 2.70 6.67
C ARG A 111 -13.42 2.84 7.53
N SER A 112 -13.58 3.98 8.19
CA SER A 112 -14.77 4.27 8.99
C SER A 112 -16.05 4.26 8.16
N GLN A 113 -16.01 4.87 6.97
CA GLN A 113 -17.13 4.85 6.03
C GLN A 113 -17.47 3.42 5.57
N ILE A 114 -16.47 2.63 5.19
CA ILE A 114 -16.70 1.23 4.75
C ILE A 114 -17.34 0.42 5.87
N ILE A 115 -16.92 0.60 7.11
CA ILE A 115 -17.46 -0.13 8.27
C ILE A 115 -18.89 0.31 8.57
N ASN A 116 -19.15 1.63 8.55
CA ASN A 116 -20.44 2.19 8.96
C ASN A 116 -21.52 2.07 7.87
N ASP A 117 -21.14 2.31 6.61
CA ASP A 117 -22.06 2.37 5.47
C ASP A 117 -22.13 1.03 4.71
N SER A 118 -21.27 0.05 5.04
CA SER A 118 -21.13 -1.24 4.36
C SER A 118 -20.92 -1.11 2.84
N LYS A 119 -20.37 0.00 2.39
CA LYS A 119 -20.10 0.31 0.99
C LYS A 119 -18.64 0.70 0.79
N ARG A 120 -18.08 0.22 -0.30
CA ARG A 120 -16.73 0.63 -0.71
C ARG A 120 -16.75 2.02 -1.34
N VAL A 121 -15.61 2.68 -1.37
CA VAL A 121 -15.48 4.05 -1.91
C VAL A 121 -15.79 4.17 -3.42
N ASP A 122 -15.84 3.08 -4.14
CA ASP A 122 -16.25 2.99 -5.54
C ASP A 122 -17.70 2.53 -5.69
N GLY A 123 -18.50 2.58 -4.62
CA GLY A 123 -19.92 2.29 -4.58
C GLY A 123 -20.30 0.81 -4.57
N ARG A 124 -19.32 -0.10 -4.72
CA ARG A 124 -19.55 -1.55 -4.66
C ARG A 124 -19.91 -2.01 -3.25
N ASP A 125 -20.65 -3.11 -3.18
CA ASP A 125 -20.88 -3.83 -1.94
C ASP A 125 -19.59 -4.53 -1.45
N LEU A 126 -19.57 -4.97 -0.20
CA LEU A 126 -18.35 -5.51 0.42
C LEU A 126 -17.84 -6.79 -0.25
N ASP A 127 -18.75 -7.62 -0.74
CA ASP A 127 -18.49 -8.90 -1.42
C ASP A 127 -18.52 -8.79 -2.96
N GLU A 128 -18.88 -7.64 -3.51
CA GLU A 128 -18.95 -7.42 -4.94
C GLU A 128 -17.55 -7.41 -5.57
N VAL A 129 -17.34 -8.29 -6.54
CA VAL A 129 -16.09 -8.37 -7.31
C VAL A 129 -16.15 -7.44 -8.50
N ARG A 130 -15.05 -6.73 -8.81
CA ARG A 130 -14.92 -5.94 -10.03
C ARG A 130 -15.13 -6.82 -11.25
N LYS A 131 -15.70 -6.26 -12.33
CA LYS A 131 -15.90 -6.97 -13.58
C LYS A 131 -14.59 -7.62 -14.06
N ILE A 132 -14.66 -8.92 -14.32
CA ILE A 132 -13.54 -9.72 -14.81
C ILE A 132 -13.81 -10.07 -16.26
N SER A 133 -12.76 -10.00 -17.10
CA SER A 133 -12.72 -10.60 -18.41
C SER A 133 -11.40 -11.31 -18.63
N ALA A 134 -11.43 -12.41 -19.37
CA ALA A 134 -10.25 -13.18 -19.71
C ALA A 134 -10.37 -13.69 -21.14
N SER A 135 -9.28 -13.60 -21.90
CA SER A 135 -9.20 -14.09 -23.28
C SER A 135 -7.85 -14.78 -23.47
N ALA A 136 -7.86 -15.96 -24.06
CA ALA A 136 -6.66 -16.71 -24.39
C ALA A 136 -6.39 -16.67 -25.90
N GLY A 137 -5.12 -16.85 -26.30
CA GLY A 137 -4.73 -16.93 -27.70
C GLY A 137 -4.86 -15.60 -28.46
N ILE A 138 -4.67 -14.47 -27.77
CA ILE A 138 -4.87 -13.13 -28.37
C ILE A 138 -3.72 -12.66 -29.26
N LEU A 139 -2.52 -13.22 -29.08
CA LEU A 139 -1.36 -12.92 -29.92
C LEU A 139 -1.25 -13.90 -31.10
N PRO A 140 -0.48 -13.54 -32.17
CA PRO A 140 -0.27 -14.41 -33.30
C PRO A 140 0.24 -15.80 -32.93
N LYS A 141 -0.06 -16.81 -33.77
CA LYS A 141 0.27 -18.24 -33.54
C LYS A 141 1.77 -18.55 -33.35
N ARG A 142 2.66 -17.59 -33.58
CA ARG A 142 4.11 -17.75 -33.31
C ARG A 142 4.47 -17.72 -31.83
N VAL A 143 3.59 -17.19 -30.98
CA VAL A 143 3.71 -17.20 -29.54
C VAL A 143 3.15 -18.51 -29.00
N HIS A 144 3.90 -19.22 -28.15
CA HIS A 144 3.49 -20.54 -27.64
C HIS A 144 2.22 -20.47 -26.82
N GLY A 145 2.00 -19.39 -26.08
CA GLY A 145 0.76 -19.11 -25.38
C GLY A 145 0.61 -17.63 -25.06
N SER A 146 -0.62 -17.14 -25.04
CA SER A 146 -0.92 -15.78 -24.64
C SER A 146 -2.31 -15.69 -24.02
N ALA A 147 -2.46 -14.82 -23.05
CA ALA A 147 -3.73 -14.51 -22.42
C ALA A 147 -3.78 -13.05 -21.99
N LEU A 148 -4.95 -12.46 -22.11
CA LEU A 148 -5.26 -11.15 -21.52
C LEU A 148 -6.25 -11.37 -20.39
N PHE A 149 -5.89 -10.91 -19.21
CA PHE A 149 -6.77 -10.88 -18.05
C PHE A 149 -7.04 -9.43 -17.66
N GLN A 150 -8.29 -9.11 -17.41
CA GLN A 150 -8.70 -7.78 -16.96
C GLN A 150 -9.61 -7.90 -15.74
N ARG A 151 -9.35 -7.07 -14.73
CA ARG A 151 -10.19 -6.88 -13.56
C ARG A 151 -10.40 -5.39 -13.29
N GLY A 152 -11.57 -4.90 -13.58
CA GLY A 152 -11.85 -3.46 -13.60
C GLY A 152 -10.98 -2.75 -14.64
N LEU A 153 -10.17 -1.80 -14.23
CA LEU A 153 -9.24 -1.05 -15.11
C LEU A 153 -7.87 -1.71 -15.25
N THR A 154 -7.53 -2.65 -14.38
CA THR A 154 -6.23 -3.33 -14.40
C THR A 154 -6.23 -4.43 -15.46
N GLN A 155 -5.26 -4.39 -16.35
CA GLN A 155 -5.05 -5.41 -17.40
C GLN A 155 -3.68 -6.05 -17.22
N VAL A 156 -3.61 -7.35 -17.47
CA VAL A 156 -2.36 -8.13 -17.50
C VAL A 156 -2.32 -8.92 -18.79
N LEU A 157 -1.30 -8.70 -19.60
CA LEU A 157 -0.97 -9.51 -20.75
C LEU A 157 0.06 -10.55 -20.34
N SER A 158 -0.30 -11.82 -20.39
CA SER A 158 0.59 -12.94 -20.13
C SER A 158 1.02 -13.58 -21.43
N THR A 159 2.30 -13.89 -21.55
CA THR A 159 2.86 -14.67 -22.65
C THR A 159 3.58 -15.89 -22.10
N THR A 160 3.48 -17.01 -22.79
CA THR A 160 4.16 -18.25 -22.40
C THR A 160 5.12 -18.66 -23.51
N THR A 161 6.34 -19.02 -23.11
CA THR A 161 7.34 -19.62 -23.98
C THR A 161 7.66 -21.00 -23.44
N LEU A 162 7.60 -22.01 -24.28
CA LEU A 162 8.00 -23.37 -23.96
C LEU A 162 9.45 -23.57 -24.42
N GLY A 163 10.28 -24.08 -23.53
CA GLY A 163 11.67 -24.39 -23.82
C GLY A 163 11.95 -25.89 -23.76
N THR A 164 13.15 -26.27 -24.11
CA THR A 164 13.69 -27.61 -23.95
C THR A 164 14.27 -27.80 -22.53
N PRO A 165 14.54 -29.01 -22.06
CA PRO A 165 15.21 -29.22 -20.76
C PRO A 165 16.52 -28.45 -20.60
N SER A 166 17.26 -28.21 -21.70
CA SER A 166 18.49 -27.41 -21.69
C SER A 166 18.28 -25.91 -21.46
N ASP A 167 17.04 -25.42 -21.53
CA ASP A 167 16.68 -24.02 -21.24
C ASP A 167 16.37 -23.81 -19.75
N ALA A 168 16.41 -24.87 -18.92
CA ALA A 168 16.23 -24.75 -17.48
C ALA A 168 17.32 -23.87 -16.86
N GLN A 169 16.95 -23.05 -15.89
CA GLN A 169 17.91 -22.21 -15.18
C GLN A 169 18.65 -23.05 -14.12
N GLU A 170 19.95 -23.18 -14.27
CA GLU A 170 20.80 -23.70 -13.20
C GLU A 170 20.90 -22.69 -12.05
N MET A 171 20.63 -23.16 -10.84
CA MET A 171 20.73 -22.36 -9.62
C MET A 171 22.06 -22.71 -8.95
N ASP A 172 23.01 -21.77 -9.02
CA ASP A 172 24.32 -21.89 -8.36
C ASP A 172 24.34 -20.94 -7.16
N ASP A 173 23.82 -21.41 -6.04
CA ASP A 173 23.82 -20.71 -4.77
C ASP A 173 24.53 -21.55 -3.68
N LEU A 174 24.40 -21.16 -2.41
CA LEU A 174 25.00 -21.91 -1.29
C LEU A 174 24.34 -23.27 -1.01
N ASN A 175 23.25 -23.58 -1.65
CA ASN A 175 22.59 -24.87 -1.58
C ASN A 175 23.10 -25.81 -2.67
N PRO A 176 22.82 -27.13 -2.58
CA PRO A 176 23.10 -28.05 -3.68
C PRO A 176 22.47 -27.56 -4.99
N SER A 177 23.25 -27.64 -6.06
CA SER A 177 22.80 -27.21 -7.41
C SER A 177 21.44 -27.81 -7.76
N THR A 178 20.50 -26.95 -8.10
CA THR A 178 19.13 -27.31 -8.49
C THR A 178 18.76 -26.62 -9.80
N GLU A 179 17.91 -27.27 -10.59
CA GLU A 179 17.38 -26.69 -11.82
C GLU A 179 16.02 -26.07 -11.58
N LYS A 180 15.80 -24.89 -12.15
CA LYS A 180 14.51 -24.21 -12.15
C LYS A 180 13.90 -24.31 -13.55
N THR A 181 12.91 -25.16 -13.69
CA THR A 181 12.23 -25.45 -14.98
C THR A 181 11.01 -24.56 -15.24
N TYR A 182 10.52 -23.84 -14.23
CA TYR A 182 9.42 -22.88 -14.35
C TYR A 182 9.84 -21.50 -13.88
N LEU A 183 9.68 -20.53 -14.77
CA LEU A 183 9.98 -19.12 -14.50
C LEU A 183 8.72 -18.29 -14.72
N HIS A 184 8.37 -17.47 -13.74
CA HIS A 184 7.29 -16.50 -13.86
C HIS A 184 7.85 -15.11 -13.55
N HIS A 185 7.84 -14.24 -14.56
CA HIS A 185 8.27 -12.85 -14.43
C HIS A 185 7.04 -11.94 -14.50
N TYR A 186 6.98 -10.99 -13.59
CA TYR A 186 5.96 -9.95 -13.54
C TYR A 186 6.66 -8.58 -13.57
N ASN A 187 6.29 -7.74 -14.55
CA ASN A 187 6.81 -6.39 -14.74
C ASN A 187 5.68 -5.35 -14.66
#